data_a441af2e229017105d9a4ff1f1cb2095
#
_entry.id   a441af2e229017105d9a4ff1f1cb2095
#
_cell.length_a   1.000
_cell.length_b   1.000
_cell.length_c   1.000
_cell.angle_alpha   90.00
_cell.angle_beta   90.00
_cell.angle_gamma   90.00
#
_symmetry.space_group_name_H-M   'P 1'
#
loop_
_entity.id
_entity.type
_entity.pdbx_description
1 polymer ?
#
loop_
_entity_poly.entity_id
_entity_poly.type
_entity_poly.pdbx_seq_one_letter_code
_entity_poly.pdbx_strand_id
1 'polypeptide(L)'
;MRVTLIRHGAVEERYAGCYNGHLDIALSESGREEARQLAERFAPEHFDAVWCSDLKRARQTLEPFALDVTPHYSEALREKSWGRHEGRRYGEIVAEEGVGYESFGQWLEVLDGEPWESYLERLRSFFETLFTQPHENVLVVTHAGVIRGLFVLFGGMGLEEAFGTPLPHGSYVTYESETHRFGEVACV
;
A
#
# COMPACT_ATOMS: atom_id res chain seq x y z
N MET A 1 -7.86 13.75 -12.46
CA MET A 1 -8.29 12.89 -11.33
C MET A 1 -7.30 13.02 -10.18
N ARG A 2 -7.81 13.32 -8.99
CA ARG A 2 -7.04 13.28 -7.74
C ARG A 2 -7.26 11.94 -7.05
N VAL A 3 -6.19 11.26 -6.66
CA VAL A 3 -6.24 10.00 -5.93
C VAL A 3 -5.60 10.18 -4.56
N THR A 4 -6.35 9.94 -3.50
CA THR A 4 -5.81 9.87 -2.13
C THR A 4 -5.45 8.42 -1.83
N LEU A 5 -4.17 8.14 -1.66
CA LEU A 5 -3.62 6.83 -1.35
C LEU A 5 -3.36 6.75 0.15
N ILE A 6 -3.98 5.79 0.84
CA ILE A 6 -3.78 5.55 2.28
C ILE A 6 -3.06 4.21 2.47
N ARG A 7 -1.97 4.22 3.22
CA ARG A 7 -1.39 3.00 3.77
C ARG A 7 -2.23 2.54 4.96
N HIS A 8 -2.56 1.25 5.03
CA HIS A 8 -3.27 0.65 6.16
C HIS A 8 -2.59 0.96 7.51
N GLY A 9 -3.36 0.93 8.60
CA GLY A 9 -2.90 1.10 9.95
C GLY A 9 -1.97 -0.02 10.44
N ALA A 10 -1.37 0.17 11.64
CA ALA A 10 -0.47 -0.79 12.25
C ALA A 10 -1.13 -2.16 12.43
N VAL A 11 -0.36 -3.21 12.18
CA VAL A 11 -0.82 -4.61 12.30
C VAL A 11 -0.53 -5.19 13.67
N GLU A 12 -1.11 -6.34 13.98
CA GLU A 12 -0.82 -7.10 15.21
C GLU A 12 0.70 -7.22 15.44
N GLU A 13 1.15 -7.02 16.68
CA GLU A 13 2.56 -6.89 17.05
C GLU A 13 3.44 -8.06 16.57
N ARG A 14 2.91 -9.27 16.59
CA ARG A 14 3.63 -10.47 16.09
C ARG A 14 4.05 -10.38 14.62
N TYR A 15 3.37 -9.55 13.83
CA TYR A 15 3.65 -9.32 12.42
C TYR A 15 4.39 -8.00 12.14
N ALA A 16 4.69 -7.22 13.19
CA ALA A 16 5.43 -5.98 13.03
C ALA A 16 6.86 -6.26 12.54
N GLY A 17 7.25 -5.61 11.44
CA GLY A 17 8.56 -5.81 10.82
C GLY A 17 8.73 -7.12 10.04
N CYS A 18 7.65 -7.89 9.86
CA CYS A 18 7.65 -9.08 8.99
C CYS A 18 7.26 -8.73 7.56
N TYR A 19 7.66 -9.58 6.63
CA TYR A 19 7.18 -9.58 5.25
C TYR A 19 5.76 -10.16 5.21
N ASN A 20 4.76 -9.32 5.36
CA ASN A 20 3.38 -9.79 5.52
C ASN A 20 2.70 -10.12 4.19
N GLY A 21 3.10 -9.49 3.09
CA GLY A 21 2.61 -9.78 1.74
C GLY A 21 1.10 -10.00 1.67
N HIS A 22 0.69 -11.19 1.29
CA HIS A 22 -0.70 -11.60 1.14
C HIS A 22 -1.32 -12.22 2.41
N LEU A 23 -0.58 -12.33 3.52
CA LEU A 23 -1.18 -12.80 4.78
C LEU A 23 -2.38 -11.91 5.17
N ASP A 24 -3.49 -12.55 5.49
CA ASP A 24 -4.74 -11.87 5.85
C ASP A 24 -4.81 -11.55 7.35
N ILE A 25 -3.93 -10.65 7.79
CA ILE A 25 -3.73 -10.24 9.18
C ILE A 25 -4.56 -9.01 9.55
N ALA A 26 -4.89 -8.91 10.84
CA ALA A 26 -5.68 -7.82 11.37
C ALA A 26 -4.83 -6.60 11.77
N LEU A 27 -5.50 -5.45 11.94
CA LEU A 27 -4.92 -4.30 12.62
C LEU A 27 -4.73 -4.59 14.11
N SER A 28 -3.70 -3.96 14.69
CA SER A 28 -3.54 -3.82 16.13
C SER A 28 -4.54 -2.80 16.69
N GLU A 29 -4.58 -2.65 18.02
CA GLU A 29 -5.38 -1.59 18.65
C GLU A 29 -4.93 -0.20 18.20
N SER A 30 -3.61 0.05 18.13
CA SER A 30 -3.06 1.31 17.60
C SER A 30 -3.42 1.52 16.14
N GLY A 31 -3.39 0.47 15.30
CA GLY A 31 -3.80 0.56 13.91
C GLY A 31 -5.28 0.88 13.72
N ARG A 32 -6.15 0.41 14.63
CA ARG A 32 -7.57 0.79 14.65
C ARG A 32 -7.76 2.25 15.05
N GLU A 33 -6.92 2.76 15.96
CA GLU A 33 -6.92 4.17 16.31
C GLU A 33 -6.47 5.05 15.14
N GLU A 34 -5.37 4.67 14.46
CA GLU A 34 -4.93 5.33 13.23
C GLU A 34 -6.05 5.34 12.17
N ALA A 35 -6.80 4.25 12.02
CA ALA A 35 -7.94 4.18 11.10
C ALA A 35 -9.06 5.16 11.47
N ARG A 36 -9.37 5.34 12.77
CA ARG A 36 -10.35 6.34 13.23
C ARG A 36 -9.89 7.77 12.92
N GLN A 37 -8.63 8.06 13.20
CA GLN A 37 -8.04 9.39 12.93
C GLN A 37 -8.03 9.70 11.43
N LEU A 38 -7.74 8.71 10.57
CA LEU A 38 -7.88 8.85 9.13
C LEU A 38 -9.32 9.15 8.72
N ALA A 39 -10.30 8.43 9.26
CA ALA A 39 -11.71 8.65 8.97
C ALA A 39 -12.15 10.07 9.39
N GLU A 40 -11.70 10.55 10.55
CA GLU A 40 -11.95 11.93 11.01
C GLU A 40 -11.28 12.97 10.10
N ARG A 41 -10.01 12.72 9.70
CA ARG A 41 -9.27 13.61 8.80
C ARG A 41 -9.95 13.78 7.45
N PHE A 42 -10.52 12.70 6.91
CA PHE A 42 -11.17 12.69 5.59
C PHE A 42 -12.70 12.85 5.63
N ALA A 43 -13.31 12.99 6.81
CA ALA A 43 -14.74 13.19 6.95
C ALA A 43 -15.32 14.39 6.16
N PRO A 44 -14.59 15.52 6.00
CA PRO A 44 -15.08 16.63 5.17
C PRO A 44 -14.93 16.42 3.67
N GLU A 45 -14.20 15.41 3.23
CA GLU A 45 -13.90 15.17 1.82
C GLU A 45 -14.98 14.27 1.19
N HIS A 46 -15.40 14.62 -0.01
CA HIS A 46 -16.27 13.79 -0.83
C HIS A 46 -15.43 12.99 -1.83
N PHE A 47 -15.66 11.68 -1.91
CA PHE A 47 -15.01 10.80 -2.87
C PHE A 47 -16.05 10.24 -3.85
N ASP A 48 -15.76 10.36 -5.16
CA ASP A 48 -16.63 9.83 -6.23
C ASP A 48 -16.54 8.30 -6.30
N ALA A 49 -15.38 7.75 -5.93
CA ALA A 49 -15.15 6.32 -5.88
C ALA A 49 -14.16 5.98 -4.74
N VAL A 50 -14.34 4.79 -4.17
CA VAL A 50 -13.47 4.25 -3.12
C VAL A 50 -13.03 2.85 -3.51
N TRP A 51 -11.72 2.64 -3.53
CA TRP A 51 -11.10 1.35 -3.77
C TRP A 51 -10.30 0.93 -2.54
N CYS A 52 -10.27 -0.35 -2.26
CA CYS A 52 -9.56 -0.90 -1.12
C CYS A 52 -8.92 -2.23 -1.48
N SER A 53 -7.70 -2.48 -1.00
CA SER A 53 -7.18 -3.85 -0.99
C SER A 53 -8.14 -4.75 -0.24
N ASP A 54 -8.37 -5.95 -0.74
CA ASP A 54 -9.25 -6.93 -0.11
C ASP A 54 -8.67 -7.57 1.16
N LEU A 55 -7.39 -7.33 1.46
CA LEU A 55 -6.74 -7.82 2.68
C LEU A 55 -7.31 -7.13 3.94
N LYS A 56 -7.50 -7.93 4.98
CA LYS A 56 -8.17 -7.57 6.23
C LYS A 56 -7.67 -6.25 6.85
N ARG A 57 -6.35 -6.03 6.91
CA ARG A 57 -5.76 -4.80 7.46
C ARG A 57 -6.17 -3.54 6.70
N ALA A 58 -6.28 -3.62 5.35
CA ALA A 58 -6.75 -2.49 4.55
C ALA A 58 -8.25 -2.26 4.73
N ARG A 59 -9.05 -3.33 4.73
CA ARG A 59 -10.49 -3.27 4.98
C ARG A 59 -10.80 -2.67 6.34
N GLN A 60 -10.10 -3.11 7.39
CA GLN A 60 -10.26 -2.56 8.75
C GLN A 60 -9.81 -1.10 8.87
N THR A 61 -8.87 -0.67 8.03
CA THR A 61 -8.50 0.76 7.97
C THR A 61 -9.62 1.59 7.36
N LEU A 62 -10.35 1.05 6.38
CA LEU A 62 -11.48 1.73 5.74
C LEU A 62 -12.77 1.69 6.58
N GLU A 63 -12.93 0.70 7.44
CA GLU A 63 -14.17 0.42 8.19
C GLU A 63 -14.79 1.63 8.91
N PRO A 64 -14.02 2.51 9.59
CA PRO A 64 -14.59 3.66 10.30
C PRO A 64 -15.00 4.84 9.39
N PHE A 65 -14.72 4.79 8.08
CA PHE A 65 -15.06 5.88 7.16
C PHE A 65 -16.57 5.94 6.90
N ALA A 66 -17.16 7.12 7.08
CA ALA A 66 -18.56 7.37 6.71
C ALA A 66 -18.63 7.73 5.21
N LEU A 67 -18.77 6.72 4.38
CA LEU A 67 -18.74 6.85 2.92
C LEU A 67 -20.14 6.92 2.32
N ASP A 68 -20.35 7.84 1.39
CA ASP A 68 -21.60 7.95 0.60
C ASP A 68 -21.62 7.01 -0.62
N VAL A 69 -20.47 6.37 -0.92
CA VAL A 69 -20.29 5.43 -2.03
C VAL A 69 -19.91 4.05 -1.54
N THR A 70 -20.30 3.03 -2.27
CA THR A 70 -19.94 1.64 -1.95
C THR A 70 -18.48 1.38 -2.32
N PRO A 71 -17.61 0.94 -1.39
CA PRO A 71 -16.24 0.61 -1.69
C PRO A 71 -16.09 -0.61 -2.62
N HIS A 72 -15.15 -0.53 -3.55
CA HIS A 72 -14.72 -1.64 -4.38
C HIS A 72 -13.46 -2.29 -3.78
N TYR A 73 -13.48 -3.61 -3.62
CA TYR A 73 -12.33 -4.37 -3.13
C TYR A 73 -11.61 -5.05 -4.28
N SER A 74 -10.26 -4.98 -4.28
CA SER A 74 -9.47 -5.53 -5.38
C SER A 74 -8.19 -6.20 -4.89
N GLU A 75 -7.94 -7.42 -5.38
CA GLU A 75 -6.68 -8.13 -5.20
C GLU A 75 -5.51 -7.41 -5.89
N ALA A 76 -5.79 -6.63 -6.93
CA ALA A 76 -4.78 -5.83 -7.61
C ALA A 76 -4.14 -4.78 -6.72
N LEU A 77 -4.78 -4.41 -5.62
CA LEU A 77 -4.27 -3.48 -4.61
C LEU A 77 -3.54 -4.16 -3.43
N ARG A 78 -3.36 -5.49 -3.45
CA ARG A 78 -2.57 -6.20 -2.44
C ARG A 78 -1.11 -5.76 -2.47
N GLU A 79 -0.45 -5.88 -1.31
CA GLU A 79 1.00 -5.77 -1.19
C GLU A 79 1.71 -6.81 -2.09
N LYS A 80 3.01 -6.61 -2.37
CA LYS A 80 3.80 -7.65 -3.03
C LYS A 80 3.75 -8.94 -2.22
N SER A 81 3.47 -10.06 -2.89
CA SER A 81 3.58 -11.36 -2.23
C SER A 81 5.05 -11.71 -1.96
N TRP A 82 5.30 -12.27 -0.78
CA TRP A 82 6.61 -12.80 -0.36
C TRP A 82 6.59 -14.32 -0.25
N GLY A 83 5.52 -14.97 -0.77
CA GLY A 83 5.40 -16.42 -0.85
C GLY A 83 5.67 -17.12 0.48
N ARG A 84 6.58 -18.11 0.49
CA ARG A 84 6.93 -18.86 1.70
C ARG A 84 7.61 -18.04 2.80
N HIS A 85 8.10 -16.83 2.49
CA HIS A 85 8.72 -15.93 3.45
C HIS A 85 7.72 -15.03 4.19
N GLU A 86 6.44 -15.11 3.87
CA GLU A 86 5.40 -14.33 4.55
C GLU A 86 5.32 -14.65 6.04
N GLY A 87 5.16 -13.61 6.85
CA GLY A 87 5.12 -13.70 8.32
C GLY A 87 6.50 -13.78 8.99
N ARG A 88 7.58 -13.75 8.23
CA ARG A 88 8.97 -13.86 8.74
C ARG A 88 9.70 -12.52 8.64
N ARG A 89 10.69 -12.34 9.50
CA ARG A 89 11.61 -11.19 9.45
C ARG A 89 12.81 -11.51 8.58
N TYR A 90 13.40 -10.48 7.94
CA TYR A 90 14.59 -10.68 7.09
C TYR A 90 15.73 -11.37 7.82
N GLY A 91 16.03 -10.96 9.05
CA GLY A 91 17.09 -11.58 9.86
C GLY A 91 16.89 -13.06 10.12
N GLU A 92 15.66 -13.53 10.30
CA GLU A 92 15.30 -14.94 10.47
C GLU A 92 15.53 -15.71 9.16
N ILE A 93 15.13 -15.13 8.03
CA ILE A 93 15.32 -15.73 6.70
C ILE A 93 16.80 -15.85 6.38
N VAL A 94 17.59 -14.79 6.63
CA VAL A 94 19.05 -14.81 6.42
C VAL A 94 19.73 -15.88 7.28
N ALA A 95 19.37 -15.97 8.56
CA ALA A 95 19.97 -16.93 9.48
C ALA A 95 19.67 -18.39 9.11
N GLU A 96 18.46 -18.66 8.57
CA GLU A 96 18.05 -20.03 8.24
C GLU A 96 18.45 -20.46 6.83
N GLU A 97 18.39 -19.54 5.86
CA GLU A 97 18.53 -19.86 4.43
C GLU A 97 19.82 -19.32 3.80
N GLY A 98 20.57 -18.49 4.54
CA GLY A 98 21.83 -17.93 4.04
C GLY A 98 21.65 -16.98 2.85
N VAL A 99 20.43 -16.46 2.62
CA VAL A 99 20.14 -15.53 1.53
C VAL A 99 20.83 -14.18 1.76
N GLY A 100 21.30 -13.57 0.71
CA GLY A 100 21.90 -12.24 0.73
C GLY A 100 21.65 -11.51 -0.57
N TYR A 101 21.91 -10.22 -0.59
CA TYR A 101 21.80 -9.40 -1.79
C TYR A 101 22.91 -8.33 -1.82
N GLU A 102 23.35 -8.00 -3.02
CA GLU A 102 24.38 -6.98 -3.26
C GLU A 102 23.78 -5.63 -3.67
N SER A 103 22.51 -5.63 -4.13
CA SER A 103 21.81 -4.44 -4.55
C SER A 103 20.35 -4.48 -4.09
N PHE A 104 19.73 -3.30 -4.03
CA PHE A 104 18.32 -3.18 -3.65
C PHE A 104 17.38 -3.95 -4.61
N GLY A 105 17.69 -3.94 -5.92
CA GLY A 105 16.93 -4.71 -6.90
C GLY A 105 17.00 -6.22 -6.64
N GLN A 106 18.17 -6.72 -6.28
CA GLN A 106 18.33 -8.13 -5.90
C GLN A 106 17.54 -8.49 -4.63
N TRP A 107 17.48 -7.57 -3.65
CA TRP A 107 16.66 -7.81 -2.46
C TRP A 107 15.18 -8.06 -2.78
N LEU A 108 14.62 -7.38 -3.75
CA LEU A 108 13.23 -7.57 -4.17
C LEU A 108 12.96 -8.95 -4.79
N GLU A 109 13.99 -9.58 -5.36
CA GLU A 109 13.89 -10.86 -6.08
C GLU A 109 14.47 -12.06 -5.30
N VAL A 110 15.32 -11.81 -4.29
CA VAL A 110 15.95 -12.88 -3.50
C VAL A 110 14.96 -13.63 -2.61
N LEU A 111 13.92 -12.96 -2.20
CA LEU A 111 12.82 -13.56 -1.45
C LEU A 111 11.80 -14.19 -2.40
N ASP A 112 11.12 -15.23 -1.92
CA ASP A 112 10.06 -15.91 -2.66
C ASP A 112 8.87 -14.98 -2.94
N GLY A 113 7.97 -15.42 -3.80
CA GLY A 113 6.71 -14.75 -4.09
C GLY A 113 6.63 -14.10 -5.45
N GLU A 114 5.94 -12.99 -5.52
CA GLU A 114 5.64 -12.29 -6.77
C GLU A 114 6.89 -11.57 -7.30
N PRO A 115 7.34 -11.83 -8.57
CA PRO A 115 8.42 -11.05 -9.18
C PRO A 115 8.10 -9.56 -9.19
N TRP A 116 9.13 -8.70 -9.02
CA TRP A 116 8.95 -7.26 -8.95
C TRP A 116 8.28 -6.67 -10.20
N GLU A 117 8.70 -7.13 -11.38
CA GLU A 117 8.10 -6.68 -12.64
C GLU A 117 6.62 -7.06 -12.76
N SER A 118 6.26 -8.28 -12.36
CA SER A 118 4.86 -8.75 -12.35
C SER A 118 4.01 -7.94 -11.39
N TYR A 119 4.57 -7.60 -10.22
CA TYR A 119 3.93 -6.73 -9.25
C TYR A 119 3.66 -5.33 -9.82
N LEU A 120 4.66 -4.72 -10.44
CA LEU A 120 4.52 -3.41 -11.09
C LEU A 120 3.49 -3.44 -12.22
N GLU A 121 3.48 -4.49 -13.03
CA GLU A 121 2.52 -4.63 -14.13
C GLU A 121 1.08 -4.76 -13.62
N ARG A 122 0.87 -5.50 -12.53
CA ARG A 122 -0.43 -5.59 -11.85
C ARG A 122 -0.91 -4.21 -11.39
N LEU A 123 -0.02 -3.43 -10.78
CA LEU A 123 -0.34 -2.07 -10.33
C LEU A 123 -0.60 -1.14 -11.51
N ARG A 124 0.26 -1.16 -12.52
CA ARG A 124 0.11 -0.37 -13.75
C ARG A 124 -1.26 -0.60 -14.38
N SER A 125 -1.61 -1.85 -14.64
CA SER A 125 -2.89 -2.23 -15.25
C SER A 125 -4.09 -1.73 -14.46
N PHE A 126 -4.04 -1.83 -13.13
CA PHE A 126 -5.11 -1.34 -12.26
C PHE A 126 -5.24 0.18 -12.33
N PHE A 127 -4.15 0.92 -12.14
CA PHE A 127 -4.20 2.38 -12.06
C PHE A 127 -4.44 3.04 -13.41
N GLU A 128 -3.88 2.52 -14.51
CA GLU A 128 -4.20 3.00 -15.85
C GLU A 128 -5.69 2.83 -16.15
N THR A 129 -6.28 1.69 -15.79
CA THR A 129 -7.73 1.48 -15.92
C THR A 129 -8.51 2.45 -15.05
N LEU A 130 -8.10 2.67 -13.80
CA LEU A 130 -8.74 3.63 -12.89
C LEU A 130 -8.72 5.06 -13.47
N PHE A 131 -7.59 5.48 -14.05
CA PHE A 131 -7.44 6.82 -14.61
C PHE A 131 -8.31 7.09 -15.86
N THR A 132 -8.87 6.05 -16.50
CA THR A 132 -9.85 6.20 -17.59
C THR A 132 -11.28 6.40 -17.10
N GLN A 133 -11.55 6.18 -15.80
CA GLN A 133 -12.89 6.34 -15.26
C GLN A 133 -13.27 7.82 -15.08
N PRO A 134 -14.57 8.16 -15.14
CA PRO A 134 -15.04 9.54 -15.05
C PRO A 134 -15.15 10.01 -13.58
N HIS A 135 -14.09 9.79 -12.79
CA HIS A 135 -14.01 10.22 -11.40
C HIS A 135 -13.04 11.38 -11.26
N GLU A 136 -13.35 12.31 -10.37
CA GLU A 136 -12.50 13.48 -10.07
C GLU A 136 -11.70 13.26 -8.79
N ASN A 137 -12.31 12.68 -7.75
CA ASN A 137 -11.68 12.46 -6.44
C ASN A 137 -11.88 11.02 -5.95
N VAL A 138 -10.80 10.26 -5.87
CA VAL A 138 -10.81 8.82 -5.56
C VAL A 138 -10.01 8.54 -4.29
N LEU A 139 -10.57 7.72 -3.41
CA LEU A 139 -9.87 7.17 -2.25
C LEU A 139 -9.37 5.75 -2.55
N VAL A 140 -8.11 5.47 -2.23
CA VAL A 140 -7.52 4.12 -2.34
C VAL A 140 -6.85 3.75 -1.03
N VAL A 141 -7.37 2.72 -0.34
CA VAL A 141 -6.74 2.17 0.88
C VAL A 141 -5.93 0.92 0.51
N THR A 142 -4.63 0.96 0.79
CA THR A 142 -3.70 -0.05 0.30
C THR A 142 -2.47 -0.22 1.21
N HIS A 143 -1.30 -0.51 0.66
CA HIS A 143 -0.07 -0.92 1.33
C HIS A 143 1.12 -0.03 0.91
N ALA A 144 2.19 -0.03 1.71
CA ALA A 144 3.37 0.78 1.43
C ALA A 144 4.04 0.43 0.10
N GLY A 145 4.15 -0.86 -0.23
CA GLY A 145 4.75 -1.29 -1.51
C GLY A 145 3.94 -0.82 -2.71
N VAL A 146 2.60 -0.79 -2.61
CA VAL A 146 1.73 -0.27 -3.68
C VAL A 146 2.00 1.22 -3.90
N ILE A 147 2.04 2.02 -2.84
CA ILE A 147 2.32 3.46 -2.95
C ILE A 147 3.72 3.69 -3.54
N ARG A 148 4.73 2.94 -3.09
CA ARG A 148 6.09 3.00 -3.65
C ARG A 148 6.15 2.55 -5.10
N GLY A 149 5.39 1.53 -5.46
CA GLY A 149 5.23 1.11 -6.85
C GLY A 149 4.70 2.24 -7.74
N LEU A 150 3.74 3.03 -7.23
CA LEU A 150 3.23 4.19 -7.96
C LEU A 150 4.27 5.31 -8.07
N PHE A 151 5.08 5.56 -7.03
CA PHE A 151 6.19 6.51 -7.12
C PHE A 151 7.15 6.15 -8.27
N VAL A 152 7.44 4.85 -8.44
CA VAL A 152 8.27 4.38 -9.56
C VAL A 152 7.54 4.50 -10.89
N LEU A 153 6.30 4.00 -10.97
CA LEU A 153 5.55 3.88 -12.22
C LEU A 153 5.13 5.23 -12.80
N PHE A 154 4.66 6.13 -11.95
CA PHE A 154 4.02 7.38 -12.37
C PHE A 154 4.70 8.63 -11.83
N GLY A 155 5.50 8.52 -10.77
CA GLY A 155 6.25 9.64 -10.19
C GLY A 155 7.65 9.82 -10.76
N GLY A 156 8.15 8.85 -11.54
CA GLY A 156 9.51 8.88 -12.09
C GLY A 156 10.61 8.74 -11.04
N MET A 157 10.28 8.30 -9.82
CA MET A 157 11.27 8.06 -8.77
C MET A 157 12.11 6.81 -9.08
N GLY A 158 13.40 6.87 -8.76
CA GLY A 158 14.24 5.68 -8.71
C GLY A 158 13.77 4.70 -7.63
N LEU A 159 14.10 3.41 -7.79
CA LEU A 159 13.67 2.36 -6.88
C LEU A 159 14.15 2.61 -5.43
N GLU A 160 15.42 2.95 -5.25
CA GLU A 160 16.00 3.24 -3.93
C GLU A 160 15.36 4.46 -3.28
N GLU A 161 15.08 5.51 -4.04
CA GLU A 161 14.41 6.73 -3.57
C GLU A 161 12.97 6.42 -3.12
N ALA A 162 12.21 5.69 -3.93
CA ALA A 162 10.83 5.30 -3.61
C ALA A 162 10.76 4.47 -2.32
N PHE A 163 11.71 3.55 -2.12
CA PHE A 163 11.76 2.73 -0.92
C PHE A 163 12.40 3.44 0.28
N GLY A 164 13.26 4.42 0.06
CA GLY A 164 13.79 5.32 1.08
C GLY A 164 12.77 6.32 1.60
N THR A 165 11.69 6.57 0.85
CA THR A 165 10.62 7.49 1.27
C THR A 165 9.86 6.89 2.46
N PRO A 166 9.82 7.60 3.62
CA PRO A 166 9.08 7.14 4.79
C PRO A 166 7.58 7.06 4.50
N LEU A 167 6.99 5.92 4.75
CA LEU A 167 5.56 5.67 4.66
C LEU A 167 5.11 4.92 5.92
N PRO A 168 4.99 5.57 7.09
CA PRO A 168 4.53 4.91 8.31
C PRO A 168 3.09 4.39 8.18
N HIS A 169 2.65 3.50 9.05
CA HIS A 169 1.26 3.06 9.09
C HIS A 169 0.33 4.27 9.30
N GLY A 170 -0.84 4.23 8.72
CA GLY A 170 -1.77 5.36 8.75
C GLY A 170 -1.33 6.59 7.95
N SER A 171 -0.25 6.49 7.16
CA SER A 171 0.15 7.59 6.27
C SER A 171 -0.72 7.64 5.01
N TYR A 172 -0.76 8.83 4.43
CA TYR A 172 -1.43 9.06 3.16
C TYR A 172 -0.65 10.01 2.27
N VAL A 173 -0.90 9.93 0.97
CA VAL A 173 -0.33 10.80 -0.05
C VAL A 173 -1.36 11.03 -1.15
N THR A 174 -1.40 12.22 -1.73
CA THR A 174 -2.23 12.50 -2.90
C THR A 174 -1.45 12.34 -4.19
N TYR A 175 -2.13 11.93 -5.25
CA TYR A 175 -1.59 11.84 -6.60
C TYR A 175 -2.55 12.50 -7.59
N GLU A 176 -2.01 13.35 -8.47
CA GLU A 176 -2.75 14.00 -9.56
C GLU A 176 -2.41 13.33 -10.89
N SER A 177 -3.37 12.60 -11.45
CA SER A 177 -3.12 11.75 -12.64
C SER A 177 -2.78 12.56 -13.90
N GLU A 178 -3.31 13.77 -14.05
CA GLU A 178 -3.06 14.63 -15.23
C GLU A 178 -1.64 15.20 -15.25
N THR A 179 -1.07 15.47 -14.09
CA THR A 179 0.26 16.09 -13.96
C THR A 179 1.34 15.12 -13.53
N HIS A 180 0.95 13.89 -13.19
CA HIS A 180 1.83 12.86 -12.61
C HIS A 180 2.58 13.33 -11.34
N ARG A 181 1.90 14.10 -10.48
CA ARG A 181 2.51 14.65 -9.27
C ARG A 181 1.97 14.02 -8.02
N PHE A 182 2.88 13.70 -7.12
CA PHE A 182 2.56 13.31 -5.75
C PHE A 182 2.66 14.51 -4.83
N GLY A 183 1.74 14.59 -3.86
CA GLY A 183 1.84 15.49 -2.73
C GLY A 183 2.86 15.00 -1.71
N GLU A 184 2.99 15.71 -0.60
CA GLU A 184 3.79 15.27 0.53
C GLU A 184 3.12 14.10 1.26
N VAL A 185 3.94 13.19 1.78
CA VAL A 185 3.46 12.12 2.67
C VAL A 185 3.09 12.74 4.01
N ALA A 186 1.87 12.51 4.45
CA ALA A 186 1.35 12.96 5.74
C ALA A 186 0.86 11.78 6.58
N CYS A 187 0.76 11.97 7.88
CA CYS A 187 0.24 10.99 8.85
C CYS A 187 -0.85 11.64 9.70
N VAL A 188 -1.65 10.80 10.32
CA VAL A 188 -2.57 11.19 11.39
C VAL A 188 -1.93 11.05 12.74
#